data_cab0e41d0c36c7d2aee44acec92e5385
#
_entry.id   cab0e41d0c36c7d2aee44acec92e5385
#
_cell.length_a   1.000
_cell.length_b   1.000
_cell.length_c   1.000
_cell.angle_alpha   90.00
_cell.angle_beta   90.00
_cell.angle_gamma   90.00
#
_symmetry.space_group_name_H-M   'P 1'
#
loop_
_entity.id
_entity.type
_entity.pdbx_description
1 polymer ?
#
loop_
_entity_poly.entity_id
_entity_poly.type
_entity_poly.pdbx_seq_one_letter_code
_entity_poly.pdbx_strand_id
1 'polypeptide(L)'
;MKIDRILVVYDPTSESQNALDRAAIIATNEGSSIHLYACIHTDTAPDGADNEQQAIAAQQGILQTAAAPLVEQGIAVSTEVDWAEDWYQAIIEAAGRNNAGAVLKSSHPHSKGERRFKRTSDWTLIRECECPVLLVKTTASKDPRKVLAAIDIGSDNENYAELNKTILSFCQRYIGTEGAEIYFLNAHKDLASRPDRGTLIRTCGVESDRVIIEMENPDKAILKHAGDLGVN
;
A
#
# COMPACT_ATOMS: atom_id res chain seq x y z
N MET A 1 6.67 -13.59 1.09
CA MET A 1 7.73 -12.56 0.92
C MET A 1 7.88 -11.83 2.25
N LYS A 2 9.07 -11.76 2.83
CA LYS A 2 9.32 -10.98 4.06
C LYS A 2 9.56 -9.53 3.66
N ILE A 3 8.93 -8.58 4.34
CA ILE A 3 9.19 -7.16 4.13
C ILE A 3 10.32 -6.74 5.07
N ASP A 4 11.55 -6.72 4.56
CA ASP A 4 12.71 -6.34 5.39
C ASP A 4 12.83 -4.82 5.57
N ARG A 5 12.36 -4.04 4.58
CA ARG A 5 12.35 -2.58 4.62
C ARG A 5 11.04 -2.02 4.07
N ILE A 6 10.46 -1.08 4.79
CA ILE A 6 9.24 -0.36 4.43
C ILE A 6 9.61 1.08 4.10
N LEU A 7 9.34 1.55 2.86
CA LEU A 7 9.40 2.97 2.55
C LEU A 7 8.07 3.60 2.94
N VAL A 8 8.13 4.63 3.78
CA VAL A 8 6.96 5.38 4.24
C VAL A 8 7.01 6.78 3.66
N VAL A 9 6.01 7.13 2.87
CA VAL A 9 5.86 8.48 2.33
C VAL A 9 5.27 9.37 3.41
N TYR A 10 6.08 10.30 3.91
CA TYR A 10 5.67 11.31 4.89
C TYR A 10 4.94 12.45 4.18
N ASP A 11 3.76 12.82 4.67
CA ASP A 11 2.98 13.94 4.16
C ASP A 11 3.17 15.16 5.09
N PRO A 12 3.98 16.15 4.71
CA PRO A 12 4.22 17.32 5.55
C PRO A 12 3.00 18.23 5.71
N THR A 13 1.95 18.01 4.90
CA THR A 13 0.71 18.80 4.94
C THR A 13 -0.35 18.21 5.86
N SER A 14 -0.13 17.01 6.38
CA SER A 14 -1.08 16.28 7.22
C SER A 14 -0.63 16.24 8.68
N GLU A 15 -1.54 16.54 9.61
CA GLU A 15 -1.30 16.36 11.04
C GLU A 15 -1.25 14.87 11.43
N SER A 16 -1.95 14.01 10.70
CA SER A 16 -1.98 12.57 10.94
C SER A 16 -1.12 11.81 9.94
N GLN A 17 -0.18 11.01 10.45
CA GLN A 17 0.74 10.20 9.65
C GLN A 17 0.31 8.72 9.66
N ASN A 18 -0.91 8.42 9.17
CA ASN A 18 -1.49 7.08 9.21
C ASN A 18 -0.58 5.99 8.59
N ALA A 19 0.16 6.34 7.53
CA ALA A 19 1.11 5.42 6.90
C ALA A 19 2.28 5.09 7.84
N LEU A 20 2.81 6.08 8.57
CA LEU A 20 3.88 5.89 9.54
C LEU A 20 3.43 5.04 10.72
N ASP A 21 2.25 5.31 11.27
CA ASP A 21 1.68 4.53 12.36
C ASP A 21 1.46 3.07 11.96
N ARG A 22 0.95 2.84 10.74
CA ARG A 22 0.78 1.49 10.19
C ARG A 22 2.11 0.79 9.98
N ALA A 23 3.11 1.51 9.45
CA ALA A 23 4.45 0.97 9.26
C ALA A 23 5.12 0.58 10.58
N ALA A 24 4.93 1.37 11.65
CA ALA A 24 5.42 1.05 12.98
C ALA A 24 4.85 -0.27 13.51
N ILE A 25 3.55 -0.50 13.34
CA ILE A 25 2.89 -1.77 13.70
C ILE A 25 3.49 -2.95 12.94
N ILE A 26 3.66 -2.81 11.61
CA ILE A 26 4.24 -3.86 10.78
C ILE A 26 5.70 -4.11 11.19
N ALA A 27 6.49 -3.05 11.36
CA ALA A 27 7.90 -3.14 11.73
C ALA A 27 8.09 -3.84 13.07
N THR A 28 7.26 -3.53 14.06
CA THR A 28 7.28 -4.17 15.38
C THR A 28 6.97 -5.67 15.28
N ASN A 29 5.97 -6.04 14.48
CA ASN A 29 5.54 -7.43 14.36
C ASN A 29 6.49 -8.29 13.52
N GLU A 30 7.11 -7.71 12.51
CA GLU A 30 7.91 -8.44 11.51
C GLU A 30 9.41 -8.24 11.63
N GLY A 31 9.86 -7.28 12.43
CA GLY A 31 11.26 -6.89 12.54
C GLY A 31 11.76 -6.14 11.28
N SER A 32 10.87 -5.43 10.59
CA SER A 32 11.22 -4.63 9.42
C SER A 32 11.90 -3.33 9.81
N SER A 33 12.76 -2.79 8.95
CA SER A 33 13.24 -1.41 9.05
C SER A 33 12.30 -0.45 8.35
N ILE A 34 12.29 0.82 8.76
CA ILE A 34 11.52 1.90 8.14
C ILE A 34 12.48 2.86 7.43
N HIS A 35 12.17 3.18 6.17
CA HIS A 35 12.79 4.29 5.45
C HIS A 35 11.74 5.40 5.30
N LEU A 36 11.88 6.46 6.09
CA LEU A 36 10.95 7.59 6.10
C LEU A 36 11.37 8.59 5.03
N TYR A 37 10.51 8.78 4.04
CA TYR A 37 10.78 9.54 2.84
C TYR A 37 9.83 10.72 2.68
N ALA A 38 10.35 11.87 2.28
CA ALA A 38 9.56 13.01 1.84
C ALA A 38 10.09 13.57 0.52
N CYS A 39 9.19 14.05 -0.33
CA CYS A 39 9.55 14.79 -1.53
C CYS A 39 8.97 16.21 -1.46
N ILE A 40 9.84 17.21 -1.67
CA ILE A 40 9.45 18.60 -1.80
C ILE A 40 9.18 18.85 -3.28
N HIS A 41 7.96 19.28 -3.62
CA HIS A 41 7.59 19.59 -5.00
C HIS A 41 8.15 20.95 -5.41
N THR A 42 8.79 21.01 -6.57
CA THR A 42 9.46 22.23 -7.08
C THR A 42 8.53 23.43 -7.21
N ASP A 43 7.26 23.22 -7.61
CA ASP A 43 6.27 24.30 -7.77
C ASP A 43 5.84 24.97 -6.45
N THR A 44 6.04 24.30 -5.31
CA THR A 44 5.67 24.82 -3.98
C THR A 44 6.84 25.39 -3.22
N ALA A 45 8.00 25.35 -3.82
CA ALA A 45 9.24 25.75 -3.22
C ALA A 45 9.52 27.24 -3.44
N PRO A 46 10.18 27.93 -2.49
CA PRO A 46 10.69 29.28 -2.72
C PRO A 46 11.77 29.29 -3.81
N ASP A 47 11.74 30.27 -4.71
CA ASP A 47 12.74 30.41 -5.78
C ASP A 47 14.16 30.64 -5.21
N GLY A 48 15.14 29.88 -5.70
CA GLY A 48 16.57 30.09 -5.46
C GLY A 48 17.29 28.90 -4.78
N ALA A 49 18.55 28.68 -5.14
CA ALA A 49 19.33 27.51 -4.69
C ALA A 49 19.56 27.45 -3.16
N ASP A 50 19.74 28.63 -2.51
CA ASP A 50 19.90 28.66 -1.03
C ASP A 50 18.61 28.25 -0.31
N ASN A 51 17.45 28.50 -0.92
CA ASN A 51 16.15 28.13 -0.38
C ASN A 51 15.89 26.61 -0.51
N GLU A 52 16.36 25.96 -1.57
CA GLU A 52 16.25 24.50 -1.75
C GLU A 52 16.99 23.77 -0.63
N GLN A 53 18.26 24.09 -0.39
CA GLN A 53 19.06 23.47 0.66
C GLN A 53 18.45 23.68 2.06
N GLN A 54 17.94 24.89 2.33
CA GLN A 54 17.28 25.19 3.58
C GLN A 54 15.97 24.40 3.74
N ALA A 55 15.16 24.28 2.67
CA ALA A 55 13.92 23.52 2.67
C ALA A 55 14.18 22.02 2.89
N ILE A 56 15.19 21.46 2.20
CA ILE A 56 15.62 20.07 2.40
C ILE A 56 16.08 19.85 3.85
N ALA A 57 16.92 20.74 4.39
CA ALA A 57 17.41 20.64 5.77
C ALA A 57 16.27 20.74 6.80
N ALA A 58 15.32 21.64 6.58
CA ALA A 58 14.13 21.79 7.43
C ALA A 58 13.25 20.51 7.40
N GLN A 59 12.99 19.99 6.21
CA GLN A 59 12.21 18.77 6.03
C GLN A 59 12.92 17.55 6.62
N GLN A 60 14.24 17.49 6.49
CA GLN A 60 15.06 16.45 7.11
C GLN A 60 14.94 16.47 8.65
N GLY A 61 14.92 17.66 9.26
CA GLY A 61 14.69 17.82 10.69
C GLY A 61 13.30 17.34 11.13
N ILE A 62 12.27 17.59 10.31
CA ILE A 62 10.91 17.06 10.55
C ILE A 62 10.90 15.53 10.51
N LEU A 63 11.52 14.92 9.50
CA LEU A 63 11.60 13.46 9.40
C LEU A 63 12.37 12.84 10.58
N GLN A 64 13.45 13.45 11.01
CA GLN A 64 14.22 13.00 12.19
C GLN A 64 13.37 13.07 13.47
N THR A 65 12.60 14.14 13.64
CA THR A 65 11.67 14.27 14.77
C THR A 65 10.58 13.20 14.74
N ALA A 66 10.01 12.92 13.57
CA ALA A 66 9.02 11.87 13.40
C ALA A 66 9.60 10.46 13.59
N ALA A 67 10.87 10.26 13.27
CA ALA A 67 11.57 8.99 13.43
C ALA A 67 11.95 8.68 14.89
N ALA A 68 12.20 9.70 15.70
CA ALA A 68 12.75 9.54 17.06
C ALA A 68 11.94 8.57 17.95
N PRO A 69 10.59 8.66 18.03
CA PRO A 69 9.81 7.73 18.84
C PRO A 69 9.90 6.27 18.37
N LEU A 70 10.10 6.05 17.07
CA LEU A 70 10.24 4.71 16.50
C LEU A 70 11.61 4.10 16.84
N VAL A 71 12.66 4.92 16.80
CA VAL A 71 14.00 4.51 17.21
C VAL A 71 14.01 4.16 18.71
N GLU A 72 13.32 4.92 19.56
CA GLU A 72 13.16 4.61 20.98
C GLU A 72 12.44 3.27 21.22
N GLN A 73 11.54 2.89 20.30
CA GLN A 73 10.87 1.58 20.31
C GLN A 73 11.75 0.44 19.76
N GLY A 74 12.99 0.74 19.36
CA GLY A 74 13.93 -0.25 18.82
C GLY A 74 13.78 -0.54 17.32
N ILE A 75 12.99 0.25 16.59
CA ILE A 75 12.83 0.12 15.14
C ILE A 75 14.01 0.83 14.44
N ALA A 76 14.66 0.16 13.51
CA ALA A 76 15.70 0.78 12.68
C ALA A 76 15.04 1.74 11.68
N VAL A 77 15.33 3.05 11.77
CA VAL A 77 14.78 4.07 10.91
C VAL A 77 15.89 4.82 10.18
N SER A 78 15.72 5.04 8.88
CA SER A 78 16.49 5.95 8.05
C SER A 78 15.57 7.00 7.41
N THR A 79 16.12 8.15 7.05
CA THR A 79 15.34 9.27 6.52
C THR A 79 15.97 9.79 5.23
N GLU A 80 15.14 10.20 4.26
CA GLU A 80 15.57 10.75 2.98
C GLU A 80 14.60 11.85 2.55
N VAL A 81 15.13 12.91 1.95
CA VAL A 81 14.35 14.02 1.38
C VAL A 81 14.84 14.29 -0.04
N ASP A 82 13.93 14.18 -1.00
CA ASP A 82 14.16 14.56 -2.38
C ASP A 82 13.49 15.89 -2.70
N TRP A 83 14.01 16.54 -3.74
CA TRP A 83 13.47 17.73 -4.36
C TRP A 83 13.18 17.41 -5.81
N ALA A 84 11.92 17.32 -6.21
CA ALA A 84 11.56 16.89 -7.55
C ALA A 84 10.27 17.54 -8.06
N GLU A 85 10.19 17.71 -9.38
CA GLU A 85 8.98 18.14 -10.08
C GLU A 85 7.94 17.00 -10.14
N ASP A 86 8.40 15.76 -10.37
CA ASP A 86 7.56 14.57 -10.35
C ASP A 86 7.79 13.76 -9.06
N TRP A 87 7.02 14.08 -8.04
CA TRP A 87 7.16 13.45 -6.74
C TRP A 87 6.77 11.96 -6.71
N TYR A 88 5.96 11.48 -7.67
CA TYR A 88 5.64 10.05 -7.75
C TYR A 88 6.80 9.25 -8.28
N GLN A 89 7.41 9.75 -9.35
CA GLN A 89 8.61 9.16 -9.90
C GLN A 89 9.72 9.14 -8.86
N ALA A 90 9.87 10.22 -8.11
CA ALA A 90 10.81 10.30 -7.00
C ALA A 90 10.56 9.24 -5.91
N ILE A 91 9.29 8.97 -5.55
CA ILE A 91 8.94 7.88 -4.62
C ILE A 91 9.34 6.51 -5.19
N ILE A 92 9.03 6.24 -6.47
CA ILE A 92 9.36 4.97 -7.13
C ILE A 92 10.87 4.76 -7.15
N GLU A 93 11.62 5.79 -7.51
CA GLU A 93 13.08 5.76 -7.52
C GLU A 93 13.66 5.58 -6.11
N ALA A 94 13.11 6.27 -5.10
CA ALA A 94 13.51 6.09 -3.72
C ALA A 94 13.24 4.67 -3.22
N ALA A 95 12.10 4.08 -3.60
CA ALA A 95 11.78 2.69 -3.29
C ALA A 95 12.82 1.73 -3.89
N GLY A 96 13.21 1.94 -5.15
CA GLY A 96 14.25 1.17 -5.82
C GLY A 96 15.63 1.35 -5.17
N ARG A 97 16.07 2.60 -4.96
CA ARG A 97 17.38 2.93 -4.32
C ARG A 97 17.53 2.29 -2.94
N ASN A 98 16.42 2.22 -2.21
CA ASN A 98 16.42 1.71 -0.84
C ASN A 98 16.05 0.22 -0.74
N ASN A 99 15.85 -0.47 -1.86
CA ASN A 99 15.39 -1.87 -1.90
C ASN A 99 14.16 -2.08 -1.01
N ALA A 100 13.17 -1.20 -1.14
CA ALA A 100 11.94 -1.28 -0.35
C ALA A 100 11.16 -2.55 -0.69
N GLY A 101 10.76 -3.30 0.32
CA GLY A 101 9.87 -4.46 0.17
C GLY A 101 8.39 -4.08 0.11
N ALA A 102 8.07 -2.84 0.50
CA ALA A 102 6.74 -2.23 0.37
C ALA A 102 6.83 -0.71 0.47
N VAL A 103 5.89 0.00 -0.17
CA VAL A 103 5.67 1.44 -0.02
C VAL A 103 4.35 1.67 0.72
N LEU A 104 4.39 2.45 1.80
CA LEU A 104 3.20 2.89 2.53
C LEU A 104 2.99 4.39 2.35
N LYS A 105 1.78 4.77 1.95
CA LYS A 105 1.38 6.17 1.75
C LYS A 105 0.02 6.42 2.39
N SER A 106 -0.12 7.55 3.11
CA SER A 106 -1.43 7.97 3.61
C SER A 106 -2.34 8.37 2.45
N SER A 107 -3.60 7.92 2.50
CA SER A 107 -4.64 8.28 1.55
C SER A 107 -5.73 9.05 2.27
N HIS A 108 -5.96 10.28 1.85
CA HIS A 108 -6.98 11.15 2.42
C HIS A 108 -8.21 11.23 1.51
N PRO A 109 -9.43 11.40 2.07
CA PRO A 109 -10.62 11.67 1.28
C PRO A 109 -10.44 12.99 0.54
N HIS A 110 -10.44 12.97 -0.78
CA HIS A 110 -10.35 14.18 -1.60
C HIS A 110 -11.73 14.81 -1.80
N SER A 111 -11.80 16.14 -1.77
CA SER A 111 -12.98 16.89 -2.20
C SER A 111 -13.29 16.63 -3.69
N LYS A 112 -14.54 16.81 -4.11
CA LYS A 112 -14.96 16.52 -5.50
C LYS A 112 -14.14 17.27 -6.57
N GLY A 113 -13.55 18.43 -6.23
CA GLY A 113 -12.73 19.23 -7.15
C GLY A 113 -11.28 18.74 -7.28
N GLU A 114 -10.69 18.25 -6.20
CA GLU A 114 -9.30 17.74 -6.17
C GLU A 114 -9.12 16.35 -6.78
N ARG A 115 -10.22 15.61 -6.96
CA ARG A 115 -10.22 14.23 -7.49
C ARG A 115 -9.61 14.09 -8.88
N ARG A 116 -9.55 15.15 -9.68
CA ARG A 116 -9.04 15.08 -11.06
C ARG A 116 -7.52 15.06 -11.16
N PHE A 117 -6.80 15.76 -10.28
CA PHE A 117 -5.35 15.85 -10.34
C PHE A 117 -4.65 14.83 -9.42
N LYS A 118 -5.16 14.59 -8.22
CA LYS A 118 -4.55 13.62 -7.27
C LYS A 118 -4.88 12.17 -7.58
N ARG A 119 -5.91 11.89 -8.40
CA ARG A 119 -6.30 10.52 -8.79
C ARG A 119 -5.30 9.86 -9.75
N THR A 120 -4.55 10.64 -10.52
CA THR A 120 -3.50 10.15 -11.41
C THR A 120 -2.29 9.62 -10.64
N SER A 121 -2.01 10.14 -9.51
CA SER A 121 -0.83 9.99 -8.69
C SER A 121 -0.73 8.64 -7.98
N ASP A 122 -1.75 8.30 -7.20
CA ASP A 122 -1.77 7.00 -6.51
C ASP A 122 -1.82 5.84 -7.53
N TRP A 123 -2.47 6.07 -8.69
CA TRP A 123 -2.50 5.10 -9.79
C TRP A 123 -1.16 4.90 -10.46
N THR A 124 -0.36 5.96 -10.65
CA THR A 124 1.01 5.85 -11.18
C THR A 124 1.86 5.04 -10.20
N LEU A 125 1.81 5.36 -8.92
CA LEU A 125 2.55 4.64 -7.89
C LEU A 125 2.18 3.14 -7.87
N ILE A 126 0.88 2.80 -7.91
CA ILE A 126 0.42 1.40 -7.93
C ILE A 126 0.86 0.64 -9.19
N ARG A 127 0.96 1.32 -10.34
CA ARG A 127 1.30 0.68 -11.62
C ARG A 127 2.78 0.51 -11.84
N GLU A 128 3.58 1.45 -11.37
CA GLU A 128 5.00 1.57 -11.73
C GLU A 128 5.94 1.17 -10.60
N CYS A 129 5.44 1.08 -9.36
CA CYS A 129 6.26 0.62 -8.25
C CYS A 129 6.50 -0.90 -8.35
N GLU A 130 7.76 -1.32 -8.27
CA GLU A 130 8.17 -2.73 -8.36
C GLU A 130 7.83 -3.54 -7.09
N CYS A 131 7.46 -2.88 -6.01
CA CYS A 131 7.04 -3.51 -4.76
C CYS A 131 5.57 -3.18 -4.42
N PRO A 132 4.94 -3.94 -3.52
CA PRO A 132 3.58 -3.66 -3.05
C PRO A 132 3.41 -2.25 -2.52
N VAL A 133 2.29 -1.59 -2.91
CA VAL A 133 1.91 -0.25 -2.43
C VAL A 133 0.68 -0.36 -1.54
N LEU A 134 0.79 0.11 -0.30
CA LEU A 134 -0.31 0.17 0.66
C LEU A 134 -0.77 1.62 0.84
N LEU A 135 -1.99 1.90 0.40
CA LEU A 135 -2.66 3.18 0.63
C LEU A 135 -3.42 3.13 1.95
N VAL A 136 -2.91 3.81 2.97
CA VAL A 136 -3.44 3.78 4.33
C VAL A 136 -4.43 4.93 4.53
N LYS A 137 -5.70 4.61 4.75
CA LYS A 137 -6.75 5.60 5.00
C LYS A 137 -6.89 5.96 6.48
N THR A 138 -6.72 4.97 7.36
CA THR A 138 -6.79 5.12 8.81
C THR A 138 -5.92 4.07 9.48
N THR A 139 -5.43 4.35 10.66
CA THR A 139 -4.74 3.38 11.51
C THR A 139 -5.70 2.53 12.33
N ALA A 140 -6.93 2.99 12.53
CA ALA A 140 -7.94 2.24 13.26
C ALA A 140 -8.26 0.93 12.53
N SER A 141 -8.02 -0.17 13.20
CA SER A 141 -8.38 -1.52 12.73
C SER A 141 -9.64 -1.95 13.45
N LYS A 142 -10.62 -2.44 12.68
CA LYS A 142 -11.75 -3.18 13.26
C LYS A 142 -11.31 -4.59 13.60
N ASP A 143 -11.75 -5.10 14.70
CA ASP A 143 -11.49 -6.46 15.13
C ASP A 143 -12.80 -7.29 15.04
N PRO A 144 -12.83 -8.45 14.35
CA PRO A 144 -11.74 -9.06 13.61
C PRO A 144 -11.41 -8.30 12.30
N ARG A 145 -10.13 -8.28 11.94
CA ARG A 145 -9.71 -7.69 10.66
C ARG A 145 -10.21 -8.55 9.51
N LYS A 146 -10.88 -7.91 8.55
CA LYS A 146 -11.33 -8.56 7.33
C LYS A 146 -10.54 -8.03 6.15
N VAL A 147 -10.08 -8.93 5.30
CA VAL A 147 -9.34 -8.62 4.08
C VAL A 147 -10.09 -9.23 2.90
N LEU A 148 -10.34 -8.43 1.86
CA LEU A 148 -10.85 -8.90 0.58
C LEU A 148 -9.70 -8.89 -0.43
N ALA A 149 -9.26 -10.08 -0.85
CA ALA A 149 -8.23 -10.26 -1.85
C ALA A 149 -8.88 -10.50 -3.22
N ALA A 150 -8.67 -9.59 -4.17
CA ALA A 150 -9.13 -9.78 -5.55
C ALA A 150 -8.06 -10.54 -6.34
N ILE A 151 -8.46 -11.64 -6.96
CA ILE A 151 -7.61 -12.53 -7.76
C ILE A 151 -8.29 -12.86 -9.09
N ASP A 152 -7.51 -13.20 -10.11
CA ASP A 152 -8.01 -13.64 -11.40
C ASP A 152 -7.40 -15.00 -11.75
N ILE A 153 -8.06 -16.08 -11.26
CA ILE A 153 -7.68 -17.46 -11.55
C ILE A 153 -8.53 -17.97 -12.72
N GLY A 154 -7.85 -18.30 -13.80
CA GLY A 154 -8.48 -18.76 -15.05
C GLY A 154 -8.16 -17.84 -16.23
N SER A 155 -7.42 -16.76 -16.01
CA SER A 155 -6.84 -15.99 -17.09
C SER A 155 -5.62 -16.72 -17.67
N ASP A 156 -5.55 -16.80 -19.00
CA ASP A 156 -4.37 -17.33 -19.72
C ASP A 156 -3.18 -16.36 -19.72
N ASN A 157 -3.31 -15.22 -19.06
CA ASN A 157 -2.25 -14.20 -18.99
C ASN A 157 -1.25 -14.55 -17.88
N GLU A 158 -0.02 -14.84 -18.25
CA GLU A 158 1.07 -15.19 -17.33
C GLU A 158 1.34 -14.11 -16.27
N ASN A 159 1.13 -12.82 -16.60
CA ASN A 159 1.29 -11.73 -15.65
C ASN A 159 0.29 -11.81 -14.48
N TYR A 160 -0.94 -12.28 -14.74
CA TYR A 160 -1.92 -12.50 -13.67
C TYR A 160 -1.57 -13.70 -12.80
N ALA A 161 -0.95 -14.73 -13.36
CA ALA A 161 -0.50 -15.88 -12.58
C ALA A 161 0.54 -15.49 -11.53
N GLU A 162 1.53 -14.66 -11.88
CA GLU A 162 2.54 -14.18 -10.94
C GLU A 162 1.95 -13.19 -9.92
N LEU A 163 1.07 -12.28 -10.36
CA LEU A 163 0.34 -11.37 -9.47
C LEU A 163 -0.50 -12.14 -8.45
N ASN A 164 -1.26 -13.14 -8.89
CA ASN A 164 -2.06 -14.00 -8.00
C ASN A 164 -1.20 -14.72 -6.97
N LYS A 165 -0.05 -15.25 -7.38
CA LYS A 165 0.92 -15.90 -6.48
C LYS A 165 1.43 -14.94 -5.42
N THR A 166 1.72 -13.70 -5.79
CA THR A 166 2.15 -12.64 -4.87
C THR A 166 1.03 -12.30 -3.89
N ILE A 167 -0.20 -12.11 -4.36
CA ILE A 167 -1.37 -11.84 -3.52
C ILE A 167 -1.61 -12.99 -2.54
N LEU A 168 -1.61 -14.23 -3.01
CA LEU A 168 -1.81 -15.42 -2.17
C LEU A 168 -0.73 -15.54 -1.09
N SER A 169 0.54 -15.34 -1.46
CA SER A 169 1.66 -15.36 -0.51
C SER A 169 1.51 -14.29 0.57
N PHE A 170 1.09 -13.09 0.19
CA PHE A 170 0.82 -12.00 1.13
C PHE A 170 -0.34 -12.34 2.08
N CYS A 171 -1.46 -12.85 1.54
CA CYS A 171 -2.62 -13.23 2.32
C CYS A 171 -2.33 -14.36 3.32
N GLN A 172 -1.61 -15.40 2.90
CA GLN A 172 -1.22 -16.52 3.77
C GLN A 172 -0.39 -16.04 4.96
N ARG A 173 0.46 -15.06 4.76
CA ARG A 173 1.24 -14.45 5.82
C ARG A 173 0.36 -13.67 6.81
N TYR A 174 -0.61 -12.90 6.29
CA TYR A 174 -1.56 -12.14 7.11
C TYR A 174 -2.45 -13.03 7.99
N ILE A 175 -2.90 -14.19 7.48
CA ILE A 175 -3.66 -15.18 8.26
C ILE A 175 -2.83 -15.69 9.45
N GLY A 176 -1.54 -15.92 9.25
CA GLY A 176 -0.68 -16.50 10.27
C GLY A 176 -0.29 -15.55 11.40
N THR A 177 -0.20 -14.25 11.12
CA THR A 177 0.39 -13.27 12.05
C THR A 177 -0.62 -12.37 12.77
N GLU A 178 -1.79 -12.11 12.19
CA GLU A 178 -2.71 -11.11 12.72
C GLU A 178 -4.14 -11.63 12.96
N GLY A 179 -4.41 -12.91 12.75
CA GLY A 179 -5.76 -13.49 12.95
C GLY A 179 -6.83 -12.88 12.02
N ALA A 180 -6.41 -12.35 10.87
CA ALA A 180 -7.32 -11.72 9.92
C ALA A 180 -8.21 -12.75 9.20
N GLU A 181 -9.47 -12.39 8.98
CA GLU A 181 -10.38 -13.13 8.12
C GLU A 181 -10.16 -12.72 6.66
N ILE A 182 -9.66 -13.63 5.83
CA ILE A 182 -9.38 -13.33 4.43
C ILE A 182 -10.44 -13.97 3.54
N TYR A 183 -11.02 -13.13 2.69
CA TYR A 183 -11.96 -13.49 1.65
C TYR A 183 -11.31 -13.32 0.30
N PHE A 184 -11.50 -14.28 -0.61
CA PHE A 184 -10.98 -14.21 -1.98
C PHE A 184 -12.12 -13.97 -2.95
N LEU A 185 -11.98 -12.95 -3.78
CA LEU A 185 -12.94 -12.58 -4.82
C LEU A 185 -12.33 -12.83 -6.19
N ASN A 186 -13.02 -13.64 -7.01
CA ASN A 186 -12.75 -13.74 -8.44
C ASN A 186 -13.96 -13.21 -9.21
N ALA A 187 -13.80 -12.07 -9.86
CA ALA A 187 -14.82 -11.53 -10.76
C ALA A 187 -14.59 -12.07 -12.17
N HIS A 188 -15.66 -12.42 -12.89
CA HIS A 188 -15.58 -12.92 -14.26
C HIS A 188 -16.65 -12.26 -15.15
N LYS A 189 -16.39 -12.18 -16.48
CA LYS A 189 -17.25 -11.46 -17.40
C LYS A 189 -18.46 -12.26 -17.89
N ASP A 190 -18.29 -13.57 -18.07
CA ASP A 190 -19.27 -14.46 -18.65
C ASP A 190 -19.12 -15.89 -18.09
N LEU A 191 -20.03 -16.79 -18.48
CA LEU A 191 -20.02 -18.17 -18.00
C LEU A 191 -18.81 -18.97 -18.49
N ALA A 192 -18.22 -18.61 -19.65
CA ALA A 192 -17.07 -19.33 -20.18
C ALA A 192 -15.78 -19.03 -19.39
N SER A 193 -15.68 -17.81 -18.87
CA SER A 193 -14.56 -17.37 -18.02
C SER A 193 -14.76 -17.65 -16.52
N ARG A 194 -15.83 -18.35 -16.15
CA ARG A 194 -16.11 -18.68 -14.74
C ARG A 194 -15.10 -19.68 -14.21
N PRO A 195 -14.35 -19.34 -13.15
CA PRO A 195 -13.40 -20.26 -12.56
C PRO A 195 -14.08 -21.42 -11.83
N ASP A 196 -13.39 -22.55 -11.76
CA ASP A 196 -13.83 -23.68 -10.95
C ASP A 196 -13.68 -23.36 -9.45
N ARG A 197 -14.78 -23.46 -8.71
CA ARG A 197 -14.81 -23.13 -7.29
C ARG A 197 -13.89 -24.04 -6.45
N GLY A 198 -13.83 -25.33 -6.79
CA GLY A 198 -12.96 -26.26 -6.08
C GLY A 198 -11.49 -25.95 -6.28
N THR A 199 -11.12 -25.52 -7.47
CA THR A 199 -9.77 -25.04 -7.78
C THR A 199 -9.43 -23.79 -6.98
N LEU A 200 -10.34 -22.81 -6.92
CA LEU A 200 -10.16 -21.60 -6.10
C LEU A 200 -9.95 -21.94 -4.61
N ILE A 201 -10.79 -22.78 -4.03
CA ILE A 201 -10.66 -23.19 -2.62
C ILE A 201 -9.29 -23.81 -2.36
N ARG A 202 -8.86 -24.75 -3.22
CA ARG A 202 -7.54 -25.39 -3.08
C ARG A 202 -6.38 -24.41 -3.23
N THR A 203 -6.48 -23.51 -4.21
CA THR A 203 -5.42 -22.52 -4.48
C THR A 203 -5.31 -21.48 -3.38
N CYS A 204 -6.46 -21.00 -2.86
CA CYS A 204 -6.48 -20.00 -1.79
C CYS A 204 -6.21 -20.58 -0.40
N GLY A 205 -6.43 -21.90 -0.21
CA GLY A 205 -6.23 -22.56 1.07
C GLY A 205 -7.19 -22.09 2.18
N VAL A 206 -8.43 -21.75 1.80
CA VAL A 206 -9.47 -21.26 2.73
C VAL A 206 -10.75 -22.07 2.60
N GLU A 207 -11.65 -21.92 3.57
CA GLU A 207 -12.97 -22.57 3.53
C GLU A 207 -13.85 -21.98 2.41
N SER A 208 -14.83 -22.77 1.97
CA SER A 208 -15.68 -22.43 0.82
C SER A 208 -16.48 -21.14 0.97
N ASP A 209 -16.88 -20.78 2.18
CA ASP A 209 -17.60 -19.55 2.52
C ASP A 209 -16.73 -18.28 2.39
N ARG A 210 -15.41 -18.43 2.34
CA ARG A 210 -14.45 -17.35 2.14
C ARG A 210 -14.04 -17.16 0.66
N VAL A 211 -14.63 -17.91 -0.26
CA VAL A 211 -14.40 -17.78 -1.70
C VAL A 211 -15.64 -17.23 -2.39
N ILE A 212 -15.51 -16.08 -3.02
CA ILE A 212 -16.55 -15.36 -3.73
C ILE A 212 -16.26 -15.43 -5.22
N ILE A 213 -17.25 -15.85 -6.01
CA ILE A 213 -17.20 -15.85 -7.46
C ILE A 213 -18.38 -15.01 -7.95
N GLU A 214 -18.10 -13.92 -8.64
CA GLU A 214 -19.11 -12.96 -9.09
C GLU A 214 -19.00 -12.72 -10.59
N MET A 215 -20.15 -12.77 -11.29
CA MET A 215 -20.23 -12.40 -12.71
C MET A 215 -20.53 -10.90 -12.83
N GLU A 216 -19.51 -10.10 -12.72
CA GLU A 216 -19.58 -8.63 -12.76
C GLU A 216 -18.19 -8.04 -13.13
N ASN A 217 -18.13 -6.76 -13.45
CA ASN A 217 -16.86 -6.04 -13.59
C ASN A 217 -16.09 -6.06 -12.27
N PRO A 218 -14.76 -6.28 -12.28
CA PRO A 218 -13.96 -6.39 -11.06
C PRO A 218 -14.08 -5.20 -10.11
N ASP A 219 -14.12 -3.97 -10.63
CA ASP A 219 -14.27 -2.75 -9.85
C ASP A 219 -15.57 -2.71 -9.05
N LYS A 220 -16.68 -3.08 -9.68
CA LYS A 220 -17.99 -3.13 -9.03
C LYS A 220 -18.11 -4.27 -8.04
N ALA A 221 -17.59 -5.45 -8.40
CA ALA A 221 -17.58 -6.61 -7.51
C ALA A 221 -16.76 -6.33 -6.25
N ILE A 222 -15.56 -5.73 -6.37
CA ILE A 222 -14.73 -5.34 -5.24
C ILE A 222 -15.47 -4.35 -4.33
N LEU A 223 -16.04 -3.28 -4.88
CA LEU A 223 -16.76 -2.29 -4.08
C LEU A 223 -17.96 -2.86 -3.34
N LYS A 224 -18.75 -3.70 -4.01
CA LYS A 224 -19.91 -4.38 -3.42
C LYS A 224 -19.49 -5.26 -2.24
N HIS A 225 -18.58 -6.20 -2.47
CA HIS A 225 -18.19 -7.16 -1.44
C HIS A 225 -17.33 -6.54 -0.33
N ALA A 226 -16.55 -5.50 -0.61
CA ALA A 226 -15.87 -4.73 0.42
C ALA A 226 -16.87 -4.06 1.38
N GLY A 227 -17.97 -3.50 0.83
CA GLY A 227 -19.05 -2.95 1.62
C GLY A 227 -19.81 -4.01 2.43
N ASP A 228 -20.20 -5.11 1.80
CA ASP A 228 -20.96 -6.20 2.43
C ASP A 228 -20.18 -6.87 3.57
N LEU A 229 -18.89 -7.07 3.41
CA LEU A 229 -17.99 -7.65 4.42
C LEU A 229 -17.55 -6.65 5.48
N GLY A 230 -17.69 -5.36 5.21
CA GLY A 230 -17.21 -4.28 6.09
C GLY A 230 -15.68 -4.24 6.17
N VAL A 231 -14.96 -4.57 5.09
CA VAL A 231 -13.51 -4.35 4.97
C VAL A 231 -13.21 -2.86 4.87
N ASN A 232 -12.10 -2.44 5.45
CA ASN A 232 -11.70 -1.04 5.50
C ASN A 232 -10.63 -0.73 4.45
#